data_7d3eb9030d1f55904172980ccf84f669
#
_entry.id   7d3eb9030d1f55904172980ccf84f669
#
_cell.length_a   1.000
_cell.length_b   1.000
_cell.length_c   1.000
_cell.angle_alpha   90.00
_cell.angle_beta   90.00
_cell.angle_gamma   90.00
#
_symmetry.space_group_name_H-M   'P 1'
#
loop_
_entity.id
_entity.type
_entity.pdbx_description
1 polymer ?
#
loop_
_entity_poly.entity_id
_entity_poly.type
_entity_poly.pdbx_seq_one_letter_code
_entity_poly.pdbx_strand_id
1 'polypeptide(L)' 'MAVGKVKRFYNDKGFGFIKQSDGPDVFVHYTQIEGEGRKQLFENDTVEFEIKEGPKGLQALNVRRIATADQSTV' A
#
# COMPACT_ATOMS: atom_id res chain seq x y z
N MET A 1 -4.15 -7.02 -11.00
CA MET A 1 -3.66 -6.34 -9.84
C MET A 1 -3.51 -4.89 -10.08
N ALA A 2 -3.73 -4.09 -9.08
CA ALA A 2 -3.59 -2.65 -9.20
C ALA A 2 -2.22 -2.24 -8.72
N VAL A 3 -1.76 -1.09 -9.18
CA VAL A 3 -0.49 -0.54 -8.75
C VAL A 3 -0.75 0.90 -8.30
N GLY A 4 -0.16 1.27 -7.19
CA GLY A 4 -0.30 2.62 -6.69
C GLY A 4 0.86 2.99 -5.81
N LYS A 5 0.79 4.18 -5.25
CA LYS A 5 1.84 4.65 -4.35
C LYS A 5 1.25 4.87 -2.98
N VAL A 6 2.02 4.57 -1.97
CA VAL A 6 1.58 4.75 -0.59
C VAL A 6 1.47 6.24 -0.32
N LYS A 7 0.28 6.68 0.02
CA LYS A 7 0.05 8.06 0.35
C LYS A 7 0.53 8.33 1.77
N ARG A 8 0.22 7.43 2.67
CA ARG A 8 0.63 7.56 4.05
C ARG A 8 0.45 6.22 4.74
N PHE A 9 1.36 5.86 5.60
CA PHE A 9 1.23 4.63 6.36
C PHE A 9 1.67 4.89 7.79
N TYR A 10 0.80 4.53 8.74
CA TYR A 10 1.07 4.73 10.15
C TYR A 10 1.61 3.43 10.71
N ASN A 11 2.93 3.31 10.72
CA ASN A 11 3.54 2.05 11.13
C ASN A 11 3.22 1.69 12.58
N ASP A 12 3.01 2.68 13.43
CA ASP A 12 2.69 2.40 14.83
C ASP A 12 1.24 1.95 14.98
N LYS A 13 0.37 2.27 14.03
CA LYS A 13 -1.02 1.87 14.11
C LYS A 13 -1.31 0.70 13.19
N GLY A 14 -0.45 0.42 12.26
CA GLY A 14 -0.60 -0.75 11.41
C GLY A 14 -1.54 -0.58 10.22
N PHE A 15 -1.77 0.65 9.75
CA PHE A 15 -2.63 0.85 8.58
C PHE A 15 -2.22 2.10 7.84
N GLY A 16 -2.74 2.25 6.65
CA GLY A 16 -2.47 3.42 5.86
C GLY A 16 -3.33 3.46 4.62
N PHE A 17 -2.92 4.29 3.68
CA PHE A 17 -3.68 4.51 2.45
C PHE A 17 -2.76 4.48 1.25
N ILE A 18 -3.25 3.92 0.17
CA ILE A 18 -2.52 3.85 -1.09
C ILE A 18 -3.27 4.71 -2.09
N LYS A 19 -2.54 5.57 -2.79
CA LYS A 19 -3.13 6.43 -3.79
C LYS A 19 -3.06 5.73 -5.13
N GLN A 20 -4.21 5.55 -5.76
CA GLN A 20 -4.25 5.00 -7.08
C GLN A 20 -3.99 6.09 -8.10
N SER A 21 -3.46 5.72 -9.25
CA SER A 21 -3.25 6.69 -10.30
C SER A 21 -4.57 7.17 -10.86
N ASP A 22 -5.63 6.37 -10.68
CA ASP A 22 -6.89 6.71 -11.28
C ASP A 22 -7.99 6.20 -10.39
N GLY A 23 -8.32 6.88 -9.36
CA GLY A 23 -9.39 6.48 -8.48
C GLY A 23 -9.16 6.95 -7.06
N PRO A 24 -10.08 6.56 -6.16
CA PRO A 24 -9.97 6.99 -4.77
C PRO A 24 -8.87 6.25 -4.04
N ASP A 25 -8.51 6.77 -2.88
CA ASP A 25 -7.51 6.13 -2.05
C ASP A 25 -8.01 4.77 -1.58
N VAL A 26 -7.08 3.85 -1.39
CA VAL A 26 -7.39 2.50 -0.97
C VAL A 26 -6.81 2.27 0.41
N PHE A 27 -7.61 1.76 1.33
CA PHE A 27 -7.17 1.49 2.69
C PHE A 27 -6.31 0.22 2.70
N VAL A 28 -5.22 0.23 3.45
CA VAL A 28 -4.37 -0.95 3.58
C VAL A 28 -4.09 -1.19 5.06
N HIS A 29 -4.16 -2.45 5.48
CA HIS A 29 -3.85 -2.84 6.84
C HIS A 29 -2.59 -3.70 6.80
N TYR A 30 -1.78 -3.64 7.87
CA TYR A 30 -0.50 -4.35 7.84
C TYR A 30 -0.66 -5.84 7.64
N THR A 31 -1.78 -6.41 8.02
CA THR A 31 -1.99 -7.84 7.82
C THR A 31 -2.12 -8.20 6.35
N GLN A 32 -2.33 -7.23 5.50
CA GLN A 32 -2.45 -7.47 4.07
C GLN A 32 -1.15 -7.20 3.32
N ILE A 33 -0.09 -6.84 4.02
CA ILE A 33 1.20 -6.60 3.39
C ILE A 33 1.94 -7.92 3.35
N GLU A 34 2.33 -8.33 2.14
CA GLU A 34 3.06 -9.56 1.98
C GLU A 34 4.55 -9.35 2.15
N GLY A 35 5.25 -10.38 2.55
CA GLY A 35 6.69 -10.32 2.71
C GLY A 35 7.10 -10.90 4.03
N GLU A 36 8.38 -11.12 4.18
CA GLU A 36 8.90 -11.62 5.41
C GLU A 36 9.47 -10.49 6.21
N GLY A 37 9.46 -10.59 7.49
CA GLY A 37 10.04 -9.59 8.35
C GLY A 37 9.09 -8.43 8.55
N ARG A 38 9.57 -7.23 8.30
CA ARG A 38 8.78 -6.07 8.60
C ARG A 38 7.66 -5.88 7.65
N LYS A 39 6.48 -5.64 8.14
CA LYS A 39 5.33 -5.36 7.33
C LYS A 39 5.07 -3.86 7.41
N GLN A 40 5.95 -3.11 6.80
CA GLN A 40 5.89 -1.66 6.83
C GLN A 40 5.89 -1.10 5.44
N LEU A 41 5.24 0.04 5.28
CA LEU A 41 5.27 0.79 4.03
C LEU A 41 5.67 2.21 4.36
N PHE A 42 6.26 2.88 3.38
CA PHE A 42 6.66 4.26 3.55
C PHE A 42 6.01 5.11 2.47
N GLU A 43 5.89 6.39 2.73
CA GLU A 43 5.26 7.29 1.78
C GLU A 43 5.97 7.22 0.44
N ASN A 44 5.18 7.20 -0.61
CA ASN A 44 5.63 7.16 -1.99
C ASN A 44 6.22 5.84 -2.44
N ASP A 45 6.18 4.81 -1.61
CA ASP A 45 6.56 3.48 -2.07
C ASP A 45 5.58 3.03 -3.13
N THR A 46 6.06 2.36 -4.15
CA THR A 46 5.20 1.80 -5.18
C THR A 46 4.82 0.39 -4.79
N VAL A 47 3.54 0.11 -4.78
CA VAL A 47 3.05 -1.20 -4.34
C VAL A 47 2.07 -1.76 -5.36
N GLU A 48 1.98 -3.07 -5.36
CA GLU A 48 1.05 -3.81 -6.17
C GLU A 48 0.07 -4.47 -5.22
N PHE A 49 -1.20 -4.47 -5.56
CA PHE A 49 -2.20 -4.97 -4.63
C PHE A 49 -3.48 -5.33 -5.35
N GLU A 50 -4.36 -6.04 -4.66
CA GLU A 50 -5.68 -6.33 -5.15
C GLU A 50 -6.65 -5.42 -4.45
N ILE A 51 -7.71 -5.02 -5.13
CA ILE A 51 -8.71 -4.13 -4.58
C ILE A 51 -9.95 -4.91 -4.23
N LYS A 52 -10.45 -4.70 -3.03
CA LYS A 52 -11.70 -5.29 -2.60
C LYS A 52 -12.59 -4.16 -2.09
N GLU A 53 -13.84 -4.15 -2.52
CA GLU A 53 -14.76 -3.18 -2.00
C GLU A 53 -15.31 -3.64 -0.68
N GLY A 54 -15.32 -2.75 0.29
CA GLY A 54 -15.83 -3.05 1.60
C GLY A 54 -16.84 -2.02 2.02
N PRO A 55 -17.44 -2.19 3.18
CA PRO A 55 -18.47 -1.27 3.65
C PRO A 55 -17.92 0.14 3.90
N LYS A 56 -16.64 0.26 4.10
CA LYS A 56 -16.05 1.57 4.32
C LYS A 56 -15.29 2.08 3.12
N GLY A 57 -15.37 1.40 2.00
CA GLY A 57 -14.66 1.82 0.81
C GLY A 57 -13.73 0.75 0.30
N LEU A 58 -12.76 1.14 -0.49
CA LEU A 58 -11.86 0.18 -1.10
C LEU A 58 -10.77 -0.23 -0.14
N GLN A 59 -10.43 -1.51 -0.18
CA GLN A 59 -9.38 -2.06 0.66
C GLN A 59 -8.36 -2.76 -0.21
N ALA A 60 -7.09 -2.67 0.18
CA ALA A 60 -6.02 -3.35 -0.54
C ALA A 60 -5.75 -4.69 0.11
N LEU A 61 -5.57 -5.71 -0.71
CA LEU A 61 -5.25 -7.06 -0.26
C LEU A 61 -3.97 -7.50 -0.94
N ASN A 62 -3.22 -8.34 -0.27
CA ASN A 62 -2.01 -8.95 -0.83
C ASN A 62 -1.06 -7.89 -1.36
N VAL A 63 -0.79 -6.90 -0.53
CA VAL A 63 0.02 -5.75 -0.92
C VAL A 63 1.49 -6.14 -0.97
N ARG A 64 2.16 -5.81 -2.08
CA ARG A 64 3.59 -6.07 -2.23
C ARG A 64 4.28 -4.80 -2.66
N ARG A 65 5.37 -4.48 -2.01
CA ARG A 65 6.16 -3.31 -2.40
C ARG A 65 7.05 -3.72 -3.58
N ILE A 66 6.90 -3.04 -4.68
CA ILE A 66 7.68 -3.35 -5.87
C ILE A 66 8.74 -2.30 -6.15
N ALA A 67 8.69 -1.15 -5.48
CA ALA A 67 9.73 -0.15 -5.60
C ALA A 67 9.66 0.77 -4.40
N THR A 68 10.81 1.28 -3.99
CA THR A 68 10.83 2.21 -2.87
C THR A 68 10.88 3.63 -3.37
N ALA A 69 10.55 4.53 -2.49
CA ALA A 69 10.47 5.93 -2.87
C ALA A 69 11.81 6.48 -3.31
N ASP A 70 12.90 6.02 -2.70
CA ASP A 70 14.16 6.56 -3.05
C ASP A 70 14.98 5.66 -3.85
N GLN A 71 14.41 4.80 -4.69
CA GLN A 71 15.11 3.97 -5.42
C GLN A 71 15.75 4.62 -6.50
N SER A 72 15.82 5.66 -6.59
CA SER A 72 16.37 6.27 -7.58
C SER A 72 17.66 6.06 -7.92
N THR A 73 18.30 5.67 -7.49
CA THR A 73 19.43 5.57 -7.77
C THR A 73 19.97 5.11 -8.64
N VAL A 74 20.31 5.01 -9.08
CA VAL A 74 20.89 4.55 -9.85
C VAL A 74 21.57 4.73 -10.25
#